data_9959c7ec11eb9da9d3b728f09a504496
#
_entry.id   9959c7ec11eb9da9d3b728f09a504496
#
_cell.length_a   1.000
_cell.length_b   1.000
_cell.length_c   1.000
_cell.angle_alpha   90.00
_cell.angle_beta   90.00
_cell.angle_gamma   90.00
#
_symmetry.space_group_name_H-M   'P 1'
#
loop_
_entity.id
_entity.type
_entity.pdbx_description
1 polymer ?
#
loop_
_entity_poly.entity_id
_entity_poly.type
_entity_poly.pdbx_seq_one_letter_code
_entity_poly.pdbx_strand_id
1 'polypeptide(L)'
;MAFESLSEKLQGVFKNLRSKGRLTEDDVKTAMREVKRALLEADVNFKVVKTFIKSVQERAVGQDVLNGLNPGQMVIKIVKEEMEALMGSTMTEIQLRPGNEITIILMAGLQGAGKTTTCAKLAGQYKKKGKRPLLVACDVYRPAAIKQLQVNGEKVGVPVFTMGDKQNPVDIAKASVEHAQKNGNNIVILDTAGRLHIDENMMTELIEIKENVDVFQSILVVDAMTGQDAVNVAKEFNEKVGVDGIIITKMDGDTRGGAALSIRSVTGKPILYVGMGEKLEDLQQFYPDRMTSRILGMGDVLSLIEKAEQTINEEDALRMTEKMKKAEFDFNDFLDQMDQMKKMGGLSNLLSMIPGVGNKMQGLDIDDGMMDKTAAIIYSMTKEERANPKIINASRKRRIAAGAGVPLAEVNRLCKQVQNQKQMMKQMSGMFGGKGGKRGGFKLPF
;
A
#
# COMPACT_ATOMS: atom_id res chain seq x y z
N MET A 1 -11.22 -3.13 3.92
CA MET A 1 -9.77 -3.21 3.58
C MET A 1 -9.61 -3.89 2.22
N ALA A 2 -8.50 -3.63 1.51
CA ALA A 2 -8.25 -4.29 0.23
C ALA A 2 -8.28 -5.83 0.39
N PHE A 3 -8.96 -6.51 -0.55
CA PHE A 3 -9.10 -7.98 -0.61
C PHE A 3 -9.81 -8.66 0.55
N GLU A 4 -10.43 -7.95 1.47
CA GLU A 4 -10.99 -8.53 2.71
C GLU A 4 -11.97 -9.67 2.42
N SER A 5 -12.95 -9.44 1.55
CA SER A 5 -13.96 -10.43 1.19
C SER A 5 -13.36 -11.70 0.54
N LEU A 6 -12.38 -11.53 -0.35
CA LEU A 6 -11.70 -12.64 -1.01
C LEU A 6 -10.83 -13.42 -0.01
N SER A 7 -10.07 -12.70 0.81
CA SER A 7 -9.18 -13.27 1.82
C SER A 7 -9.95 -14.16 2.81
N GLU A 8 -11.08 -13.70 3.33
CA GLU A 8 -11.91 -14.47 4.27
C GLU A 8 -12.39 -15.78 3.67
N LYS A 9 -12.88 -15.74 2.43
CA LYS A 9 -13.37 -16.93 1.73
C LYS A 9 -12.25 -17.96 1.50
N LEU A 10 -11.08 -17.48 1.02
CA LEU A 10 -9.93 -18.35 0.78
C LEU A 10 -9.38 -18.96 2.08
N GLN A 11 -9.32 -18.17 3.17
CA GLN A 11 -8.91 -18.69 4.48
C GLN A 11 -9.84 -19.79 5.00
N GLY A 12 -11.15 -19.65 4.78
CA GLY A 12 -12.14 -20.69 5.11
C GLY A 12 -11.82 -22.02 4.41
N VAL A 13 -11.58 -21.97 3.11
CA VAL A 13 -11.20 -23.14 2.29
C VAL A 13 -9.89 -23.75 2.80
N PHE A 14 -8.88 -22.94 3.04
CA PHE A 14 -7.56 -23.42 3.46
C PHE A 14 -7.54 -23.95 4.90
N LYS A 15 -8.37 -23.42 5.77
CA LYS A 15 -8.55 -23.99 7.13
C LYS A 15 -9.06 -25.44 7.05
N ASN A 16 -10.02 -25.69 6.16
CA ASN A 16 -10.56 -27.04 5.94
C ASN A 16 -9.49 -27.98 5.37
N LEU A 17 -8.68 -27.52 4.41
CA LEU A 17 -7.57 -28.31 3.86
C LEU A 17 -6.50 -28.64 4.91
N ARG A 18 -6.13 -27.68 5.77
CA ARG A 18 -5.13 -27.88 6.84
C ARG A 18 -5.59 -28.85 7.92
N SER A 19 -6.90 -28.94 8.18
CA SER A 19 -7.44 -29.82 9.21
C SER A 19 -7.42 -31.32 8.82
N LYS A 20 -7.23 -31.62 7.52
CA LYS A 20 -7.18 -32.98 7.00
C LYS A 20 -5.75 -33.50 7.02
N GLY A 21 -5.49 -34.57 7.76
CA GLY A 21 -4.16 -35.19 7.83
C GLY A 21 -3.75 -35.90 6.54
N ARG A 22 -4.70 -36.32 5.71
CA ARG A 22 -4.52 -36.88 4.35
C ARG A 22 -5.48 -36.20 3.40
N LEU A 23 -5.06 -35.98 2.17
CA LEU A 23 -5.89 -35.42 1.11
C LEU A 23 -6.09 -36.45 0.01
N THR A 24 -7.31 -36.54 -0.50
CA THR A 24 -7.66 -37.27 -1.72
C THR A 24 -7.75 -36.31 -2.89
N GLU A 25 -7.72 -36.80 -4.12
CA GLU A 25 -7.98 -35.99 -5.32
C GLU A 25 -9.34 -35.27 -5.23
N ASP A 26 -10.37 -35.90 -4.67
CA ASP A 26 -11.69 -35.30 -4.51
C ASP A 26 -11.71 -34.17 -3.50
N ASP A 27 -10.89 -34.26 -2.45
CA ASP A 27 -10.70 -33.16 -1.50
C ASP A 27 -10.09 -31.91 -2.18
N VAL A 28 -9.07 -32.13 -2.99
CA VAL A 28 -8.43 -31.09 -3.78
C VAL A 28 -9.41 -30.49 -4.79
N LYS A 29 -10.13 -31.34 -5.54
CA LYS A 29 -11.14 -30.90 -6.52
C LYS A 29 -12.25 -30.08 -5.86
N THR A 30 -12.70 -30.49 -4.66
CA THR A 30 -13.73 -29.79 -3.90
C THR A 30 -13.23 -28.43 -3.42
N ALA A 31 -12.04 -28.37 -2.83
CA ALA A 31 -11.41 -27.12 -2.41
C ALA A 31 -11.21 -26.17 -3.60
N MET A 32 -10.78 -26.68 -4.75
CA MET A 32 -10.60 -25.85 -5.95
C MET A 32 -11.92 -25.35 -6.54
N ARG A 33 -13.05 -26.05 -6.35
CA ARG A 33 -14.38 -25.52 -6.69
C ARG A 33 -14.73 -24.31 -5.80
N GLU A 34 -14.44 -24.40 -4.51
CA GLU A 34 -14.68 -23.30 -3.57
C GLU A 34 -13.76 -22.10 -3.88
N VAL A 35 -12.47 -22.33 -4.15
CA VAL A 35 -11.52 -21.30 -4.60
C VAL A 35 -11.99 -20.64 -5.88
N LYS A 36 -12.43 -21.45 -6.89
CA LYS A 36 -13.01 -20.95 -8.14
C LYS A 36 -14.18 -20.00 -7.88
N ARG A 37 -15.09 -20.43 -7.00
CA ARG A 37 -16.26 -19.62 -6.64
C ARG A 37 -15.85 -18.32 -5.96
N ALA A 38 -14.92 -18.37 -5.00
CA ALA A 38 -14.42 -17.19 -4.31
C ALA A 38 -13.78 -16.17 -5.28
N LEU A 39 -12.98 -16.64 -6.24
CA LEU A 39 -12.36 -15.78 -7.25
C LEU A 39 -13.40 -15.15 -8.20
N LEU A 40 -14.42 -15.90 -8.62
CA LEU A 40 -15.50 -15.36 -9.47
C LEU A 40 -16.36 -14.35 -8.70
N GLU A 41 -16.67 -14.59 -7.44
CA GLU A 41 -17.39 -13.65 -6.57
C GLU A 41 -16.56 -12.39 -6.27
N ALA A 42 -15.23 -12.52 -6.33
CA ALA A 42 -14.28 -11.41 -6.25
C ALA A 42 -14.10 -10.66 -7.59
N ASP A 43 -14.91 -10.96 -8.58
CA ASP A 43 -14.89 -10.34 -9.91
C ASP A 43 -13.56 -10.55 -10.68
N VAL A 44 -12.93 -11.72 -10.49
CA VAL A 44 -11.77 -12.13 -11.31
C VAL A 44 -12.25 -12.62 -12.67
N ASN A 45 -11.53 -12.27 -13.73
CA ASN A 45 -11.86 -12.65 -15.11
C ASN A 45 -12.04 -14.18 -15.26
N PHE A 46 -13.14 -14.62 -15.85
CA PHE A 46 -13.49 -16.04 -15.98
C PHE A 46 -12.41 -16.89 -16.66
N LYS A 47 -11.78 -16.38 -17.73
CA LYS A 47 -10.71 -17.11 -18.43
C LYS A 47 -9.48 -17.27 -17.53
N VAL A 48 -9.13 -16.22 -16.79
CA VAL A 48 -8.02 -16.24 -15.83
C VAL A 48 -8.30 -17.27 -14.72
N VAL A 49 -9.50 -17.26 -14.14
CA VAL A 49 -9.89 -18.24 -13.11
C VAL A 49 -9.84 -19.67 -13.65
N LYS A 50 -10.32 -19.90 -14.86
CA LYS A 50 -10.31 -21.24 -15.48
C LYS A 50 -8.89 -21.76 -15.65
N THR A 51 -7.99 -20.94 -16.18
CA THR A 51 -6.57 -21.31 -16.37
C THR A 51 -5.88 -21.55 -15.02
N PHE A 52 -6.08 -20.66 -14.07
CA PHE A 52 -5.53 -20.77 -12.71
C PHE A 52 -5.96 -22.05 -12.01
N ILE A 53 -7.26 -22.34 -11.98
CA ILE A 53 -7.78 -23.57 -11.33
C ILE A 53 -7.22 -24.82 -11.99
N LYS A 54 -7.12 -24.84 -13.33
CA LYS A 54 -6.53 -25.96 -14.06
C LYS A 54 -5.06 -26.16 -13.67
N SER A 55 -4.24 -25.10 -13.68
CA SER A 55 -2.83 -25.17 -13.29
C SER A 55 -2.63 -25.67 -11.87
N VAL A 56 -3.40 -25.12 -10.90
CA VAL A 56 -3.35 -25.58 -9.52
C VAL A 56 -3.74 -27.05 -9.39
N GLN A 57 -4.82 -27.50 -10.06
CA GLN A 57 -5.26 -28.90 -9.99
C GLN A 57 -4.22 -29.85 -10.56
N GLU A 58 -3.62 -29.55 -11.72
CA GLU A 58 -2.58 -30.37 -12.34
C GLU A 58 -1.37 -30.55 -11.41
N ARG A 59 -0.97 -29.50 -10.70
CA ARG A 59 0.14 -29.54 -9.74
C ARG A 59 -0.23 -30.21 -8.41
N ALA A 60 -1.45 -29.98 -7.93
CA ALA A 60 -1.89 -30.41 -6.59
C ALA A 60 -2.32 -31.88 -6.52
N VAL A 61 -2.64 -32.53 -7.64
CA VAL A 61 -3.08 -33.95 -7.70
C VAL A 61 -1.89 -34.90 -7.82
N GLY A 62 -0.65 -34.41 -7.92
CA GLY A 62 0.54 -35.25 -7.95
C GLY A 62 0.69 -36.11 -6.67
N GLN A 63 1.17 -37.36 -6.83
CA GLN A 63 1.34 -38.30 -5.71
C GLN A 63 2.25 -37.75 -4.60
N ASP A 64 3.26 -36.97 -4.97
CA ASP A 64 4.20 -36.35 -4.02
C ASP A 64 3.51 -35.30 -3.12
N VAL A 65 2.46 -34.65 -3.61
CA VAL A 65 1.66 -33.71 -2.83
C VAL A 65 0.68 -34.46 -1.90
N LEU A 66 -0.06 -35.41 -2.43
CA LEU A 66 -1.10 -36.14 -1.69
C LEU A 66 -0.53 -37.01 -0.57
N ASN A 67 0.65 -37.60 -0.79
CA ASN A 67 1.34 -38.46 0.17
C ASN A 67 2.39 -37.73 1.03
N GLY A 68 2.55 -36.41 0.86
CA GLY A 68 3.49 -35.62 1.65
C GLY A 68 3.12 -35.53 3.13
N LEU A 69 4.08 -35.14 3.97
CA LEU A 69 3.88 -34.99 5.43
C LEU A 69 2.79 -33.92 5.77
N ASN A 70 2.61 -32.92 4.92
CA ASN A 70 1.62 -31.85 5.09
C ASN A 70 0.92 -31.51 3.76
N PRO A 71 0.07 -32.41 3.23
CA PRO A 71 -0.51 -32.22 1.90
C PRO A 71 -1.35 -30.94 1.77
N GLY A 72 -2.10 -30.55 2.82
CA GLY A 72 -2.86 -29.30 2.82
C GLY A 72 -1.99 -28.04 2.70
N GLN A 73 -0.82 -28.03 3.33
CA GLN A 73 0.13 -26.92 3.20
C GLN A 73 0.76 -26.87 1.81
N MET A 74 1.04 -28.02 1.21
CA MET A 74 1.57 -28.10 -0.16
C MET A 74 0.57 -27.55 -1.18
N VAL A 75 -0.72 -27.89 -1.05
CA VAL A 75 -1.76 -27.32 -1.93
C VAL A 75 -1.83 -25.78 -1.78
N ILE A 76 -1.79 -25.27 -0.55
CA ILE A 76 -1.80 -23.81 -0.29
C ILE A 76 -0.56 -23.13 -0.90
N LYS A 77 0.60 -23.77 -0.80
CA LYS A 77 1.84 -23.29 -1.42
C LYS A 77 1.70 -23.22 -2.94
N ILE A 78 1.14 -24.23 -3.57
CA ILE A 78 0.89 -24.25 -5.02
C ILE A 78 -0.07 -23.11 -5.41
N VAL A 79 -1.17 -22.93 -4.67
CA VAL A 79 -2.10 -21.81 -4.89
C VAL A 79 -1.39 -20.48 -4.80
N LYS A 80 -0.50 -20.29 -3.83
CA LYS A 80 0.30 -19.07 -3.66
C LYS A 80 1.19 -18.83 -4.86
N GLU A 81 1.97 -19.81 -5.28
CA GLU A 81 2.89 -19.70 -6.42
C GLU A 81 2.15 -19.39 -7.73
N GLU A 82 1.01 -20.04 -7.98
CA GLU A 82 0.19 -19.76 -9.17
C GLU A 82 -0.44 -18.36 -9.13
N MET A 83 -0.86 -17.86 -7.95
CA MET A 83 -1.31 -16.46 -7.81
C MET A 83 -0.19 -15.46 -8.07
N GLU A 84 1.01 -15.70 -7.55
CA GLU A 84 2.19 -14.88 -7.82
C GLU A 84 2.50 -14.84 -9.31
N ALA A 85 2.44 -16.00 -9.98
CA ALA A 85 2.64 -16.09 -11.42
C ALA A 85 1.62 -15.28 -12.23
N LEU A 86 0.33 -15.31 -11.84
CA LEU A 86 -0.72 -14.48 -12.46
C LEU A 86 -0.40 -12.98 -12.36
N MET A 87 0.14 -12.53 -11.24
CA MET A 87 0.45 -11.12 -10.98
C MET A 87 1.86 -10.72 -11.43
N GLY A 88 2.72 -11.72 -11.76
CA GLY A 88 4.00 -11.41 -12.38
C GLY A 88 5.24 -11.93 -11.72
N SER A 89 5.16 -12.75 -10.72
CA SER A 89 6.26 -13.40 -9.99
C SER A 89 7.27 -12.42 -9.37
N THR A 90 7.70 -11.39 -10.09
CA THR A 90 8.70 -10.41 -9.64
C THR A 90 8.20 -8.98 -9.77
N MET A 91 8.69 -8.12 -8.88
CA MET A 91 8.47 -6.69 -8.93
C MET A 91 9.07 -6.09 -10.22
N THR A 92 8.36 -5.13 -10.80
CA THR A 92 8.81 -4.39 -11.99
C THR A 92 8.79 -2.89 -11.67
N GLU A 93 9.87 -2.20 -12.01
CA GLU A 93 9.98 -0.75 -11.86
C GLU A 93 9.73 -0.02 -13.18
N ILE A 94 9.34 1.25 -13.07
CA ILE A 94 9.36 2.16 -14.22
C ILE A 94 10.81 2.34 -14.64
N GLN A 95 11.11 2.01 -15.89
CA GLN A 95 12.44 2.18 -16.44
C GLN A 95 12.74 3.67 -16.62
N LEU A 96 13.95 4.08 -16.25
CA LEU A 96 14.44 5.44 -16.49
C LEU A 96 15.62 5.39 -17.47
N ARG A 97 15.75 6.42 -18.28
CA ARG A 97 16.91 6.56 -19.15
C ARG A 97 18.20 6.74 -18.34
N PRO A 98 19.32 6.22 -18.83
CA PRO A 98 20.59 6.33 -18.13
C PRO A 98 21.13 7.77 -18.11
N GLY A 99 21.95 8.05 -17.12
CA GLY A 99 22.64 9.34 -17.01
C GLY A 99 21.70 10.53 -16.80
N ASN A 100 21.92 11.56 -17.60
CA ASN A 100 21.13 12.82 -17.58
C ASN A 100 20.09 12.92 -18.69
N GLU A 101 19.85 11.84 -19.42
CA GLU A 101 18.81 11.82 -20.45
C GLU A 101 17.44 12.01 -19.84
N ILE A 102 16.58 12.74 -20.53
CA ILE A 102 15.22 12.99 -20.07
C ILE A 102 14.36 11.76 -20.28
N THR A 103 13.78 11.24 -19.20
CA THR A 103 12.77 10.19 -19.27
C THR A 103 11.39 10.84 -19.36
N ILE A 104 10.69 10.62 -20.46
CA ILE A 104 9.31 11.11 -20.67
C ILE A 104 8.35 9.97 -20.35
N ILE A 105 7.46 10.20 -19.38
CA ILE A 105 6.43 9.27 -18.95
C ILE A 105 5.07 9.84 -19.31
N LEU A 106 4.33 9.11 -20.14
CA LEU A 106 2.96 9.44 -20.52
C LEU A 106 1.99 8.74 -19.58
N MET A 107 1.13 9.51 -18.89
CA MET A 107 0.12 8.97 -17.99
C MET A 107 -1.24 8.96 -18.67
N ALA A 108 -1.75 7.78 -18.99
CA ALA A 108 -3.03 7.55 -19.67
C ALA A 108 -4.09 6.95 -18.74
N GLY A 109 -5.37 6.99 -19.14
CA GLY A 109 -6.47 6.34 -18.40
C GLY A 109 -7.76 7.16 -18.42
N LEU A 110 -8.85 6.58 -17.95
CA LEU A 110 -10.16 7.22 -17.92
C LEU A 110 -10.26 8.35 -16.90
N GLN A 111 -11.31 9.17 -17.02
CA GLN A 111 -11.65 10.19 -16.05
C GLN A 111 -11.95 9.54 -14.70
N GLY A 112 -11.44 10.14 -13.61
CA GLY A 112 -11.67 9.61 -12.26
C GLY A 112 -10.76 8.45 -11.86
N ALA A 113 -9.95 7.90 -12.78
CA ALA A 113 -8.99 6.83 -12.45
C ALA A 113 -7.83 7.28 -11.54
N GLY A 114 -7.69 8.57 -11.28
CA GLY A 114 -6.66 9.09 -10.36
C GLY A 114 -5.34 9.47 -11.02
N LYS A 115 -5.29 9.72 -12.33
CA LYS A 115 -4.07 10.10 -13.08
C LYS A 115 -3.34 11.28 -12.45
N THR A 116 -3.99 12.44 -12.36
CA THR A 116 -3.40 13.69 -11.84
C THR A 116 -2.79 13.52 -10.44
N THR A 117 -3.50 12.80 -9.56
CA THR A 117 -2.99 12.50 -8.21
C THR A 117 -1.80 11.55 -8.27
N THR A 118 -1.85 10.54 -9.14
CA THR A 118 -0.78 9.56 -9.33
C THR A 118 0.48 10.22 -9.92
N CYS A 119 0.33 11.15 -10.88
CA CYS A 119 1.43 11.95 -11.41
C CYS A 119 2.20 12.67 -10.30
N ALA A 120 1.49 13.35 -9.42
CA ALA A 120 2.10 14.07 -8.30
C ALA A 120 2.75 13.13 -7.28
N LYS A 121 2.10 12.01 -6.93
CA LYS A 121 2.66 10.98 -6.03
C LYS A 121 3.96 10.41 -6.59
N LEU A 122 3.96 10.04 -7.86
CA LEU A 122 5.12 9.49 -8.55
C LEU A 122 6.26 10.50 -8.62
N ALA A 123 5.96 11.76 -9.00
CA ALA A 123 6.94 12.84 -9.02
C ALA A 123 7.56 13.09 -7.64
N GLY A 124 6.75 13.09 -6.59
CA GLY A 124 7.22 13.21 -5.21
C GLY A 124 8.18 12.08 -4.80
N GLN A 125 7.89 10.84 -5.20
CA GLN A 125 8.79 9.70 -4.95
C GLN A 125 10.11 9.84 -5.70
N TYR A 126 10.08 10.26 -6.97
CA TYR A 126 11.31 10.49 -7.74
C TYR A 126 12.15 11.63 -7.16
N LYS A 127 11.50 12.71 -6.69
CA LYS A 127 12.20 13.78 -6.00
C LYS A 127 12.91 13.30 -4.74
N LYS A 128 12.24 12.46 -3.91
CA LYS A 128 12.85 11.83 -2.73
C LYS A 128 14.05 10.95 -3.08
N LYS A 129 14.03 10.32 -4.28
CA LYS A 129 15.15 9.53 -4.84
C LYS A 129 16.24 10.40 -5.51
N GLY A 130 16.23 11.73 -5.32
CA GLY A 130 17.22 12.67 -5.85
C GLY A 130 17.08 12.98 -7.35
N LYS A 131 15.94 12.61 -7.98
CA LYS A 131 15.65 12.97 -9.36
C LYS A 131 15.04 14.39 -9.43
N ARG A 132 15.00 14.96 -10.63
CA ARG A 132 14.46 16.29 -10.89
C ARG A 132 13.23 16.20 -11.82
N PRO A 133 12.08 15.78 -11.29
CA PRO A 133 10.86 15.63 -12.07
C PRO A 133 10.24 16.98 -12.44
N LEU A 134 9.55 17.00 -13.59
CA LEU A 134 8.68 18.05 -14.07
C LEU A 134 7.30 17.44 -14.32
N LEU A 135 6.26 18.01 -13.75
CA LEU A 135 4.87 17.67 -14.05
C LEU A 135 4.37 18.53 -15.20
N VAL A 136 3.61 17.98 -16.12
CA VAL A 136 3.10 18.70 -17.32
C VAL A 136 1.60 18.54 -17.42
N ALA A 137 0.90 19.66 -17.46
CA ALA A 137 -0.57 19.71 -17.56
C ALA A 137 -1.02 19.62 -19.02
N CYS A 138 -1.29 18.43 -19.50
CA CYS A 138 -1.84 18.17 -20.83
C CYS A 138 -3.38 17.98 -20.84
N ASP A 139 -4.05 17.92 -19.67
CA ASP A 139 -5.53 17.93 -19.59
C ASP A 139 -6.07 19.37 -19.72
N VAL A 140 -6.09 19.86 -20.95
CA VAL A 140 -6.57 21.23 -21.29
C VAL A 140 -8.08 21.35 -21.32
N TYR A 141 -8.80 20.23 -21.42
CA TYR A 141 -10.26 20.23 -21.50
C TYR A 141 -10.95 20.53 -20.18
N ARG A 142 -10.19 20.46 -19.08
CA ARG A 142 -10.69 20.72 -17.72
C ARG A 142 -9.76 21.69 -17.01
N PRO A 143 -10.06 23.00 -17.00
CA PRO A 143 -9.24 24.01 -16.32
C PRO A 143 -8.98 23.67 -14.83
N ALA A 144 -9.93 23.02 -14.18
CA ALA A 144 -9.77 22.56 -12.81
C ALA A 144 -8.69 21.46 -12.67
N ALA A 145 -8.42 20.64 -13.69
CA ALA A 145 -7.36 19.63 -13.67
C ALA A 145 -5.97 20.27 -13.68
N ILE A 146 -5.76 21.33 -14.47
CA ILE A 146 -4.51 22.09 -14.47
C ILE A 146 -4.23 22.64 -13.08
N LYS A 147 -5.22 23.30 -12.47
CA LYS A 147 -5.08 23.83 -11.10
C LYS A 147 -4.84 22.73 -10.07
N GLN A 148 -5.53 21.59 -10.21
CA GLN A 148 -5.33 20.43 -9.34
C GLN A 148 -3.90 19.89 -9.43
N LEU A 149 -3.33 19.78 -10.63
CA LEU A 149 -1.95 19.35 -10.82
C LEU A 149 -0.97 20.35 -10.19
N GLN A 150 -1.20 21.65 -10.35
CA GLN A 150 -0.39 22.70 -9.73
C GLN A 150 -0.38 22.59 -8.20
N VAL A 151 -1.57 22.49 -7.58
CA VAL A 151 -1.70 22.32 -6.11
C VAL A 151 -1.01 21.05 -5.64
N ASN A 152 -1.16 19.96 -6.36
CA ASN A 152 -0.53 18.71 -6.00
C ASN A 152 1.00 18.76 -6.19
N GLY A 153 1.47 19.40 -7.27
CA GLY A 153 2.90 19.64 -7.51
C GLY A 153 3.53 20.48 -6.39
N GLU A 154 2.84 21.55 -5.96
CA GLU A 154 3.28 22.40 -4.86
C GLU A 154 3.42 21.61 -3.55
N LYS A 155 2.43 20.75 -3.22
CA LYS A 155 2.48 19.90 -2.02
C LYS A 155 3.70 18.96 -1.98
N VAL A 156 4.15 18.48 -3.14
CA VAL A 156 5.35 17.62 -3.24
C VAL A 156 6.61 18.44 -3.56
N GLY A 157 6.46 19.75 -3.78
CA GLY A 157 7.55 20.65 -4.14
C GLY A 157 8.16 20.33 -5.52
N VAL A 158 7.35 19.90 -6.48
CA VAL A 158 7.74 19.59 -7.86
C VAL A 158 7.15 20.66 -8.79
N PRO A 159 7.96 21.23 -9.72
CA PRO A 159 7.47 22.23 -10.67
C PRO A 159 6.43 21.63 -11.62
N VAL A 160 5.47 22.47 -12.02
CA VAL A 160 4.42 22.13 -12.97
C VAL A 160 4.50 23.06 -14.17
N PHE A 161 4.65 22.48 -15.36
CA PHE A 161 4.62 23.20 -16.63
C PHE A 161 3.19 23.21 -17.18
N THR A 162 2.75 24.37 -17.63
CA THR A 162 1.45 24.57 -18.28
C THR A 162 1.53 25.71 -19.29
N MET A 163 0.76 25.60 -20.35
CA MET A 163 0.54 26.65 -21.34
C MET A 163 -0.92 27.16 -21.35
N GLY A 164 -1.66 26.88 -20.27
CA GLY A 164 -3.08 27.20 -20.15
C GLY A 164 -3.96 26.14 -20.81
N ASP A 165 -5.22 26.49 -21.03
CA ASP A 165 -6.29 25.59 -21.51
C ASP A 165 -6.64 25.75 -23.00
N LYS A 166 -5.91 26.59 -23.74
CA LYS A 166 -6.19 26.89 -25.16
C LYS A 166 -5.21 26.26 -26.14
N GLN A 167 -4.16 25.63 -25.65
CA GLN A 167 -3.10 25.04 -26.46
C GLN A 167 -3.38 23.56 -26.72
N ASN A 168 -2.86 23.05 -27.84
CA ASN A 168 -2.94 21.63 -28.15
C ASN A 168 -2.06 20.82 -27.18
N PRO A 169 -2.51 19.69 -26.62
CA PRO A 169 -1.74 18.82 -25.75
C PRO A 169 -0.39 18.38 -26.32
N VAL A 170 -0.31 18.15 -27.63
CA VAL A 170 0.94 17.78 -28.34
C VAL A 170 1.97 18.92 -28.26
N ASP A 171 1.52 20.17 -28.48
CA ASP A 171 2.40 21.33 -28.42
C ASP A 171 2.87 21.61 -26.99
N ILE A 172 1.99 21.38 -26.00
CA ILE A 172 2.36 21.46 -24.58
C ILE A 172 3.44 20.41 -24.26
N ALA A 173 3.27 19.18 -24.74
CA ALA A 173 4.23 18.11 -24.53
C ALA A 173 5.60 18.46 -25.14
N LYS A 174 5.65 18.96 -26.40
CA LYS A 174 6.90 19.41 -27.06
C LYS A 174 7.57 20.53 -26.27
N ALA A 175 6.84 21.59 -25.96
CA ALA A 175 7.38 22.73 -25.23
C ALA A 175 7.88 22.33 -23.82
N SER A 176 7.25 21.37 -23.18
CA SER A 176 7.66 20.86 -21.87
C SER A 176 9.02 20.17 -21.90
N VAL A 177 9.36 19.47 -23.00
CA VAL A 177 10.66 18.82 -23.17
C VAL A 177 11.78 19.87 -23.31
N GLU A 178 11.55 20.91 -24.10
CA GLU A 178 12.49 22.04 -24.19
C GLU A 178 12.66 22.76 -22.84
N HIS A 179 11.57 22.96 -22.14
CA HIS A 179 11.59 23.52 -20.78
C HIS A 179 12.41 22.66 -19.82
N ALA A 180 12.20 21.33 -19.85
CA ALA A 180 12.92 20.38 -19.02
C ALA A 180 14.44 20.42 -19.30
N GLN A 181 14.83 20.50 -20.57
CA GLN A 181 16.24 20.62 -20.98
C GLN A 181 16.88 21.89 -20.40
N LYS A 182 16.21 23.03 -20.56
CA LYS A 182 16.70 24.35 -20.07
C LYS A 182 16.83 24.39 -18.55
N ASN A 183 15.94 23.71 -17.82
CA ASN A 183 15.90 23.72 -16.36
C ASN A 183 16.59 22.50 -15.71
N GLY A 184 17.17 21.63 -16.52
CA GLY A 184 17.90 20.44 -16.06
C GLY A 184 17.01 19.40 -15.39
N ASN A 185 15.71 19.33 -15.71
CA ASN A 185 14.85 18.25 -15.30
C ASN A 185 15.25 16.96 -16.06
N ASN A 186 15.20 15.82 -15.39
CA ASN A 186 15.56 14.54 -15.99
C ASN A 186 14.39 13.54 -16.05
N ILE A 187 13.23 13.92 -15.51
CA ILE A 187 11.98 13.16 -15.65
C ILE A 187 10.88 14.16 -16.02
N VAL A 188 10.10 13.85 -17.04
CA VAL A 188 8.92 14.60 -17.48
C VAL A 188 7.72 13.67 -17.37
N ILE A 189 6.70 14.05 -16.60
CA ILE A 189 5.47 13.27 -16.42
C ILE A 189 4.32 14.06 -17.05
N LEU A 190 3.77 13.53 -18.15
CA LEU A 190 2.68 14.12 -18.90
C LEU A 190 1.35 13.65 -18.30
N ASP A 191 0.62 14.53 -17.62
CA ASP A 191 -0.74 14.29 -17.13
C ASP A 191 -1.75 14.57 -18.24
N THR A 192 -2.22 13.51 -18.92
CA THR A 192 -3.12 13.64 -20.07
C THR A 192 -4.57 13.68 -19.68
N ALA A 193 -5.41 14.16 -20.59
CA ALA A 193 -6.85 14.15 -20.43
C ALA A 193 -7.40 12.73 -20.23
N GLY A 194 -8.49 12.61 -19.47
CA GLY A 194 -9.29 11.40 -19.38
C GLY A 194 -10.73 11.70 -19.77
N ARG A 195 -11.34 10.78 -20.50
CA ARG A 195 -12.77 10.79 -20.82
C ARG A 195 -13.51 9.82 -19.90
N LEU A 196 -14.84 9.94 -19.85
CA LEU A 196 -15.68 9.03 -19.05
C LEU A 196 -15.65 7.59 -19.57
N HIS A 197 -15.46 7.44 -20.86
CA HIS A 197 -15.32 6.16 -21.57
C HIS A 197 -14.27 6.30 -22.67
N ILE A 198 -13.85 5.19 -23.22
CA ILE A 198 -12.88 5.17 -24.31
C ILE A 198 -13.53 5.72 -25.55
N ASP A 199 -12.92 6.73 -26.17
CA ASP A 199 -13.30 7.26 -27.46
C ASP A 199 -12.09 7.38 -28.40
N GLU A 200 -12.36 7.46 -29.70
CA GLU A 200 -11.31 7.51 -30.72
C GLU A 200 -10.46 8.78 -30.64
N ASN A 201 -11.06 9.92 -30.32
CA ASN A 201 -10.33 11.19 -30.24
C ASN A 201 -9.29 11.16 -29.12
N MET A 202 -9.66 10.60 -27.95
CA MET A 202 -8.72 10.43 -26.83
C MET A 202 -7.58 9.51 -27.22
N MET A 203 -7.85 8.40 -27.91
CA MET A 203 -6.81 7.47 -28.34
C MET A 203 -5.87 8.10 -29.36
N THR A 204 -6.43 8.84 -30.33
CA THR A 204 -5.65 9.58 -31.33
C THR A 204 -4.74 10.61 -30.68
N GLU A 205 -5.25 11.41 -29.72
CA GLU A 205 -4.44 12.40 -28.98
C GLU A 205 -3.24 11.75 -28.27
N LEU A 206 -3.45 10.61 -27.61
CA LEU A 206 -2.37 9.88 -26.94
C LEU A 206 -1.33 9.36 -27.92
N ILE A 207 -1.76 8.85 -29.09
CA ILE A 207 -0.88 8.40 -30.17
C ILE A 207 -0.09 9.57 -30.74
N GLU A 208 -0.74 10.69 -31.03
CA GLU A 208 -0.10 11.91 -31.55
C GLU A 208 0.97 12.44 -30.56
N ILE A 209 0.69 12.45 -29.25
CA ILE A 209 1.70 12.80 -28.25
C ILE A 209 2.89 11.86 -28.36
N LYS A 210 2.68 10.53 -28.43
CA LYS A 210 3.76 9.53 -28.53
C LYS A 210 4.60 9.66 -29.80
N GLU A 211 3.98 10.02 -30.91
CA GLU A 211 4.68 10.21 -32.19
C GLU A 211 5.49 11.51 -32.26
N ASN A 212 5.06 12.52 -31.51
CA ASN A 212 5.67 13.86 -31.57
C ASN A 212 6.68 14.17 -30.46
N VAL A 213 6.66 13.40 -29.37
CA VAL A 213 7.68 13.45 -28.32
C VAL A 213 8.16 12.03 -28.05
N ASP A 214 9.44 11.89 -27.72
CA ASP A 214 10.09 10.60 -27.47
C ASP A 214 9.65 10.03 -26.11
N VAL A 215 8.37 9.61 -26.04
CA VAL A 215 7.81 8.98 -24.84
C VAL A 215 8.54 7.69 -24.56
N PHE A 216 9.23 7.63 -23.44
CA PHE A 216 9.99 6.45 -23.03
C PHE A 216 9.11 5.38 -22.40
N GLN A 217 8.12 5.78 -21.62
CA GLN A 217 7.15 4.85 -21.05
C GLN A 217 5.72 5.42 -21.06
N SER A 218 4.77 4.60 -21.48
CA SER A 218 3.33 4.87 -21.43
C SER A 218 2.72 4.07 -20.29
N ILE A 219 2.23 4.75 -19.27
CA ILE A 219 1.68 4.15 -18.06
C ILE A 219 0.17 4.35 -18.02
N LEU A 220 -0.56 3.25 -17.93
CA LEU A 220 -2.01 3.30 -17.78
C LEU A 220 -2.39 3.32 -16.29
N VAL A 221 -3.26 4.25 -15.93
CA VAL A 221 -3.85 4.35 -14.59
C VAL A 221 -5.28 3.86 -14.65
N VAL A 222 -5.61 2.85 -13.84
CA VAL A 222 -6.95 2.25 -13.74
C VAL A 222 -7.46 2.28 -12.30
N ASP A 223 -8.77 2.34 -12.16
CA ASP A 223 -9.47 2.32 -10.87
C ASP A 223 -9.85 0.87 -10.51
N ALA A 224 -9.32 0.35 -9.40
CA ALA A 224 -9.64 -1.00 -8.92
C ALA A 224 -11.13 -1.21 -8.66
N MET A 225 -11.83 -0.17 -8.21
CA MET A 225 -13.25 -0.27 -7.85
C MET A 225 -14.18 -0.55 -9.03
N THR A 226 -13.71 -0.32 -10.28
CA THR A 226 -14.48 -0.63 -11.49
C THR A 226 -14.42 -2.11 -11.88
N GLY A 227 -13.66 -2.94 -11.15
CA GLY A 227 -13.65 -4.40 -11.32
C GLY A 227 -13.23 -4.82 -12.74
N GLN A 228 -14.07 -5.62 -13.43
CA GLN A 228 -13.77 -6.09 -14.78
C GLN A 228 -13.71 -4.98 -15.83
N ASP A 229 -14.37 -3.84 -15.62
CA ASP A 229 -14.24 -2.70 -16.54
C ASP A 229 -12.80 -2.16 -16.55
N ALA A 230 -12.10 -2.17 -15.42
CA ALA A 230 -10.67 -1.84 -15.39
C ALA A 230 -9.84 -2.77 -16.29
N VAL A 231 -10.18 -4.05 -16.32
CA VAL A 231 -9.48 -5.06 -17.16
C VAL A 231 -9.76 -4.82 -18.64
N ASN A 232 -11.03 -4.52 -18.99
CA ASN A 232 -11.43 -4.21 -20.36
C ASN A 232 -10.77 -2.92 -20.86
N VAL A 233 -10.77 -1.88 -20.04
CA VAL A 233 -10.06 -0.62 -20.30
C VAL A 233 -8.57 -0.87 -20.52
N ALA A 234 -7.93 -1.63 -19.64
CA ALA A 234 -6.51 -1.92 -19.78
C ALA A 234 -6.18 -2.68 -21.07
N LYS A 235 -7.03 -3.63 -21.47
CA LYS A 235 -6.88 -4.35 -22.71
C LYS A 235 -6.97 -3.41 -23.90
N GLU A 236 -8.00 -2.57 -23.98
CA GLU A 236 -8.26 -1.67 -25.11
C GLU A 236 -7.17 -0.58 -25.24
N PHE A 237 -6.72 0.02 -24.13
CA PHE A 237 -5.59 0.95 -24.15
C PHE A 237 -4.30 0.28 -24.63
N ASN A 238 -4.05 -0.97 -24.21
CA ASN A 238 -2.86 -1.69 -24.65
C ASN A 238 -2.91 -2.03 -26.14
N GLU A 239 -4.09 -2.38 -26.68
CA GLU A 239 -4.27 -2.70 -28.11
C GLU A 239 -4.18 -1.46 -29.01
N LYS A 240 -4.74 -0.31 -28.59
CA LYS A 240 -4.82 0.90 -29.42
C LYS A 240 -3.62 1.83 -29.28
N VAL A 241 -3.15 2.07 -28.05
CA VAL A 241 -2.09 3.03 -27.75
C VAL A 241 -0.76 2.35 -27.46
N GLY A 242 -0.79 1.14 -26.95
CA GLY A 242 0.37 0.42 -26.45
C GLY A 242 0.83 1.00 -25.11
N VAL A 243 0.70 0.22 -24.04
CA VAL A 243 1.16 0.60 -22.70
C VAL A 243 2.34 -0.25 -22.26
N ASP A 244 3.21 0.30 -21.41
CA ASP A 244 4.40 -0.39 -20.91
C ASP A 244 4.19 -0.92 -19.50
N GLY A 245 3.25 -0.32 -18.76
CA GLY A 245 2.91 -0.75 -17.42
C GLY A 245 1.60 -0.15 -16.92
N ILE A 246 1.12 -0.66 -15.80
CA ILE A 246 -0.19 -0.32 -15.24
C ILE A 246 -0.03 0.10 -13.78
N ILE A 247 -0.75 1.14 -13.39
CA ILE A 247 -0.91 1.58 -12.01
C ILE A 247 -2.38 1.38 -11.63
N ILE A 248 -2.62 0.67 -10.54
CA ILE A 248 -3.98 0.41 -10.04
C ILE A 248 -4.23 1.31 -8.84
N THR A 249 -5.24 2.16 -8.92
CA THR A 249 -5.61 3.11 -7.86
C THR A 249 -6.81 2.61 -7.05
N LYS A 250 -7.07 3.25 -5.91
CA LYS A 250 -8.23 3.01 -5.04
C LYS A 250 -8.36 1.57 -4.53
N MET A 251 -7.22 0.90 -4.38
CA MET A 251 -7.19 -0.47 -3.87
C MET A 251 -7.68 -0.57 -2.41
N ASP A 252 -7.58 0.51 -1.63
CA ASP A 252 -8.12 0.63 -0.27
C ASP A 252 -9.64 0.49 -0.21
N GLY A 253 -10.35 0.91 -1.26
CA GLY A 253 -11.80 0.75 -1.41
C GLY A 253 -12.22 -0.59 -2.06
N ASP A 254 -11.29 -1.32 -2.69
CA ASP A 254 -11.58 -2.58 -3.37
C ASP A 254 -11.45 -3.79 -2.43
N THR A 255 -12.57 -4.24 -1.88
CA THR A 255 -12.61 -5.44 -1.03
C THR A 255 -12.55 -6.75 -1.81
N ARG A 256 -12.75 -6.73 -3.14
CA ARG A 256 -12.78 -7.90 -4.03
C ARG A 256 -11.43 -8.21 -4.63
N GLY A 257 -10.73 -7.22 -5.20
CA GLY A 257 -9.38 -7.37 -5.73
C GLY A 257 -9.26 -8.07 -7.10
N GLY A 258 -10.36 -8.34 -7.76
CA GLY A 258 -10.40 -9.08 -9.02
C GLY A 258 -9.64 -8.42 -10.17
N ALA A 259 -9.63 -7.09 -10.22
CA ALA A 259 -8.89 -6.33 -11.22
C ALA A 259 -7.38 -6.62 -11.15
N ALA A 260 -6.77 -6.58 -9.96
CA ALA A 260 -5.34 -6.83 -9.77
C ALA A 260 -4.92 -8.23 -10.23
N LEU A 261 -5.75 -9.24 -9.97
CA LEU A 261 -5.49 -10.62 -10.40
C LEU A 261 -5.67 -10.84 -11.91
N SER A 262 -6.47 -9.99 -12.57
CA SER A 262 -6.85 -10.20 -13.97
C SER A 262 -6.04 -9.36 -14.95
N ILE A 263 -5.69 -8.13 -14.61
CA ILE A 263 -5.12 -7.13 -15.50
C ILE A 263 -3.88 -7.64 -16.22
N ARG A 264 -2.90 -8.15 -15.48
CA ARG A 264 -1.66 -8.64 -16.09
C ARG A 264 -1.90 -9.86 -16.98
N SER A 265 -2.71 -10.81 -16.54
CA SER A 265 -3.00 -12.02 -17.30
C SER A 265 -3.70 -11.72 -18.63
N VAL A 266 -4.52 -10.65 -18.66
CA VAL A 266 -5.26 -10.23 -19.88
C VAL A 266 -4.42 -9.34 -20.78
N THR A 267 -3.61 -8.45 -20.23
CA THR A 267 -2.85 -7.45 -21.00
C THR A 267 -1.41 -7.87 -21.32
N GLY A 268 -0.85 -8.81 -20.57
CA GLY A 268 0.57 -9.16 -20.60
C GLY A 268 1.48 -8.07 -20.01
N LYS A 269 0.93 -6.96 -19.48
CA LYS A 269 1.70 -5.82 -18.98
C LYS A 269 1.87 -5.85 -17.47
N PRO A 270 3.03 -5.43 -16.95
CA PRO A 270 3.30 -5.46 -15.52
C PRO A 270 2.46 -4.43 -14.76
N ILE A 271 2.05 -4.79 -13.56
CA ILE A 271 1.55 -3.84 -12.57
C ILE A 271 2.78 -3.22 -11.90
N LEU A 272 2.89 -1.90 -11.91
CA LEU A 272 4.06 -1.17 -11.41
C LEU A 272 3.83 -0.65 -10.00
N TYR A 273 2.67 -0.02 -9.77
CA TYR A 273 2.30 0.58 -8.50
C TYR A 273 0.83 0.32 -8.17
N VAL A 274 0.53 0.43 -6.87
CA VAL A 274 -0.85 0.42 -6.36
C VAL A 274 -1.09 1.63 -5.46
N GLY A 275 -2.24 2.28 -5.62
CA GLY A 275 -2.71 3.35 -4.75
C GLY A 275 -3.57 2.77 -3.63
N MET A 276 -3.11 2.94 -2.39
CA MET A 276 -3.71 2.40 -1.18
C MET A 276 -4.35 3.48 -0.31
N GLY A 277 -4.67 4.65 -0.88
CA GLY A 277 -5.26 5.79 -0.19
C GLY A 277 -4.98 7.13 -0.87
N GLU A 278 -5.41 8.21 -0.23
CA GLU A 278 -5.33 9.57 -0.81
C GLU A 278 -4.00 10.28 -0.58
N LYS A 279 -3.28 9.95 0.49
CA LYS A 279 -2.02 10.59 0.85
C LYS A 279 -0.94 10.34 -0.20
N LEU A 280 0.07 11.21 -0.24
CA LEU A 280 1.18 11.11 -1.18
C LEU A 280 2.00 9.82 -1.00
N GLU A 281 2.10 9.34 0.24
CA GLU A 281 2.79 8.12 0.63
C GLU A 281 2.02 6.84 0.28
N ASP A 282 0.73 6.96 -0.05
CA ASP A 282 -0.14 5.80 -0.32
C ASP A 282 0.01 5.23 -1.74
N LEU A 283 0.96 5.70 -2.53
CA LEU A 283 1.38 5.04 -3.77
C LEU A 283 2.52 4.06 -3.44
N GLN A 284 2.25 2.77 -3.52
CA GLN A 284 3.17 1.70 -3.17
C GLN A 284 3.65 0.98 -4.43
N GLN A 285 4.91 0.57 -4.44
CA GLN A 285 5.44 -0.36 -5.44
C GLN A 285 4.64 -1.66 -5.38
N PHE A 286 4.35 -2.26 -6.52
CA PHE A 286 3.62 -3.52 -6.58
C PHE A 286 4.56 -4.71 -6.40
N TYR A 287 4.34 -5.49 -5.35
CA TYR A 287 5.06 -6.73 -5.06
C TYR A 287 4.09 -7.91 -5.15
N PRO A 288 4.18 -8.76 -6.18
CA PRO A 288 3.27 -9.90 -6.37
C PRO A 288 3.18 -10.84 -5.17
N ASP A 289 4.31 -11.17 -4.55
CA ASP A 289 4.43 -12.04 -3.39
C ASP A 289 3.72 -11.49 -2.15
N ARG A 290 3.91 -10.18 -1.88
CA ARG A 290 3.24 -9.49 -0.75
C ARG A 290 1.74 -9.40 -0.99
N MET A 291 1.34 -9.07 -2.21
CA MET A 291 -0.06 -8.96 -2.59
C MET A 291 -0.76 -10.32 -2.46
N THR A 292 -0.12 -11.39 -2.95
CA THR A 292 -0.60 -12.77 -2.77
C THR A 292 -0.72 -13.13 -1.29
N SER A 293 0.28 -12.80 -0.48
CA SER A 293 0.26 -13.06 0.96
C SER A 293 -0.91 -12.34 1.66
N ARG A 294 -1.23 -11.10 1.26
CA ARG A 294 -2.41 -10.37 1.75
C ARG A 294 -3.72 -11.06 1.35
N ILE A 295 -3.86 -11.43 0.07
CA ILE A 295 -5.05 -12.13 -0.46
C ILE A 295 -5.27 -13.46 0.26
N LEU A 296 -4.21 -14.21 0.54
CA LEU A 296 -4.29 -15.50 1.24
C LEU A 296 -4.41 -15.35 2.78
N GLY A 297 -4.41 -14.10 3.29
CA GLY A 297 -4.49 -13.82 4.72
C GLY A 297 -3.27 -14.27 5.53
N MET A 298 -2.11 -14.38 4.87
CA MET A 298 -0.84 -14.72 5.50
C MET A 298 -0.14 -13.49 6.12
N GLY A 299 -0.71 -12.29 5.93
CA GLY A 299 -0.14 -11.02 6.36
C GLY A 299 0.96 -10.51 5.42
N ASP A 300 1.45 -9.32 5.73
CA ASP A 300 2.50 -8.64 4.96
C ASP A 300 3.51 -8.00 5.92
N VAL A 301 4.30 -8.84 6.54
CA VAL A 301 5.30 -8.41 7.56
C VAL A 301 6.41 -7.57 6.92
N LEU A 302 6.78 -7.83 5.66
CA LEU A 302 7.84 -7.09 4.99
C LEU A 302 7.43 -5.63 4.73
N SER A 303 6.22 -5.41 4.22
CA SER A 303 5.70 -4.04 4.07
C SER A 303 5.55 -3.30 5.40
N LEU A 304 5.26 -4.02 6.49
CA LEU A 304 5.22 -3.44 7.83
C LEU A 304 6.61 -2.96 8.28
N ILE A 305 7.64 -3.79 8.07
CA ILE A 305 9.04 -3.45 8.39
C ILE A 305 9.49 -2.24 7.57
N GLU A 306 9.27 -2.24 6.26
CA GLU A 306 9.64 -1.12 5.38
C GLU A 306 8.95 0.20 5.77
N LYS A 307 7.66 0.15 6.11
CA LYS A 307 6.95 1.34 6.61
C LYS A 307 7.52 1.84 7.93
N ALA A 308 7.91 0.91 8.81
CA ALA A 308 8.56 1.27 10.08
C ALA A 308 9.92 1.94 9.81
N GLU A 309 10.75 1.39 8.93
CA GLU A 309 12.05 1.94 8.55
C GLU A 309 11.94 3.33 7.90
N GLN A 310 10.95 3.56 7.05
CA GLN A 310 10.72 4.88 6.41
C GLN A 310 10.21 5.94 7.38
N THR A 311 9.59 5.54 8.49
CA THR A 311 8.95 6.44 9.44
C THR A 311 9.87 6.79 10.61
N ILE A 312 10.82 5.93 10.92
CA ILE A 312 11.75 6.11 12.06
C ILE A 312 13.01 6.79 11.54
N ASN A 313 13.24 8.06 11.92
CA ASN A 313 14.51 8.73 11.71
C ASN A 313 15.60 8.11 12.58
N GLU A 314 16.86 8.08 12.10
CA GLU A 314 18.01 7.57 12.87
C GLU A 314 18.16 8.26 14.24
N GLU A 315 17.88 9.55 14.33
CA GLU A 315 17.92 10.32 15.57
C GLU A 315 16.84 9.87 16.57
N ASP A 316 15.64 9.59 16.09
CA ASP A 316 14.54 9.07 16.94
C ASP A 316 14.83 7.65 17.40
N ALA A 317 15.42 6.81 16.56
CA ALA A 317 15.84 5.45 16.92
C ALA A 317 16.95 5.45 17.98
N LEU A 318 17.94 6.34 17.86
CA LEU A 318 19.00 6.52 18.86
C LEU A 318 18.42 7.03 20.19
N ARG A 319 17.54 8.03 20.14
CA ARG A 319 16.86 8.59 21.32
C ARG A 319 15.99 7.54 22.03
N MET A 320 15.26 6.72 21.29
CA MET A 320 14.51 5.60 21.84
C MET A 320 15.41 4.56 22.49
N THR A 321 16.52 4.23 21.83
CA THR A 321 17.50 3.25 22.37
C THR A 321 18.13 3.73 23.67
N GLU A 322 18.46 5.02 23.78
CA GLU A 322 18.99 5.61 25.03
C GLU A 322 17.94 5.61 26.15
N LYS A 323 16.69 5.98 25.85
CA LYS A 323 15.59 5.95 26.81
C LYS A 323 15.26 4.52 27.26
N MET A 324 15.33 3.55 26.36
CA MET A 324 15.20 2.12 26.70
C MET A 324 16.29 1.67 27.67
N LYS A 325 17.56 2.05 27.45
CA LYS A 325 18.68 1.74 28.37
C LYS A 325 18.46 2.36 29.73
N LYS A 326 17.88 3.57 29.82
CA LYS A 326 17.59 4.26 31.07
C LYS A 326 16.28 3.84 31.73
N ALA A 327 15.48 3.01 31.06
CA ALA A 327 14.10 2.62 31.45
C ALA A 327 13.22 3.83 31.78
N GLU A 328 13.40 4.91 31.01
CA GLU A 328 12.64 6.15 31.12
C GLU A 328 11.53 6.13 30.05
N PHE A 329 10.28 6.18 30.48
CA PHE A 329 9.12 6.28 29.62
C PHE A 329 8.12 7.25 30.26
N ASP A 330 7.72 8.27 29.49
CA ASP A 330 6.81 9.31 29.94
C ASP A 330 5.63 9.52 28.95
N PHE A 331 4.76 10.52 29.20
CA PHE A 331 3.63 10.81 28.34
C PHE A 331 4.03 11.48 27.00
N ASN A 332 5.18 12.11 26.90
CA ASN A 332 5.67 12.64 25.63
C ASN A 332 6.10 11.47 24.72
N ASP A 333 6.77 10.46 25.28
CA ASP A 333 7.11 9.24 24.54
C ASP A 333 5.88 8.51 24.03
N PHE A 334 4.80 8.52 24.83
CA PHE A 334 3.53 7.93 24.43
C PHE A 334 2.90 8.70 23.28
N LEU A 335 2.95 10.04 23.27
CA LEU A 335 2.51 10.87 22.14
C LEU A 335 3.35 10.62 20.88
N ASP A 336 4.68 10.58 21.02
CA ASP A 336 5.59 10.32 19.91
C ASP A 336 5.28 8.96 19.27
N GLN A 337 5.01 7.92 20.08
CA GLN A 337 4.58 6.60 19.58
C GLN A 337 3.22 6.66 18.84
N MET A 338 2.25 7.40 19.38
CA MET A 338 0.95 7.56 18.72
C MET A 338 1.07 8.29 17.38
N ASP A 339 1.91 9.33 17.31
CA ASP A 339 2.16 10.06 16.08
C ASP A 339 2.87 9.19 15.03
N GLN A 340 3.84 8.37 15.44
CA GLN A 340 4.46 7.39 14.56
C GLN A 340 3.45 6.37 14.04
N MET A 341 2.57 5.84 14.90
CA MET A 341 1.50 4.91 14.50
C MET A 341 0.51 5.58 13.53
N LYS A 342 0.13 6.84 13.74
CA LYS A 342 -0.70 7.61 12.78
C LYS A 342 0.01 7.78 11.43
N LYS A 343 1.30 8.11 11.43
CA LYS A 343 2.12 8.23 10.20
C LYS A 343 2.26 6.91 9.45
N MET A 344 2.29 5.78 10.15
CA MET A 344 2.35 4.44 9.55
C MET A 344 0.99 3.96 8.97
N GLY A 345 -0.04 4.80 9.00
CA GLY A 345 -1.35 4.49 8.42
C GLY A 345 -2.44 4.08 9.40
N GLY A 346 -2.23 4.33 10.70
CA GLY A 346 -3.17 4.02 11.78
C GLY A 346 -3.09 2.58 12.30
N LEU A 347 -3.65 2.37 13.50
CA LEU A 347 -3.57 1.08 14.19
C LEU A 347 -4.30 -0.04 13.43
N SER A 348 -5.43 0.26 12.80
CA SER A 348 -6.22 -0.68 11.99
C SER A 348 -5.40 -1.26 10.81
N ASN A 349 -4.67 -0.40 10.08
CA ASN A 349 -3.83 -0.83 8.97
C ASN A 349 -2.64 -1.68 9.43
N LEU A 350 -2.02 -1.31 10.55
CA LEU A 350 -0.89 -2.06 11.11
C LEU A 350 -1.32 -3.46 11.57
N LEU A 351 -2.46 -3.57 12.25
CA LEU A 351 -2.99 -4.85 12.72
C LEU A 351 -3.40 -5.78 11.56
N SER A 352 -3.89 -5.22 10.44
CA SER A 352 -4.25 -6.01 9.26
C SER A 352 -3.03 -6.65 8.57
N MET A 353 -1.83 -6.10 8.77
CA MET A 353 -0.59 -6.62 8.21
C MET A 353 0.00 -7.77 9.04
N ILE A 354 -0.46 -7.97 10.28
CA ILE A 354 0.05 -9.02 11.17
C ILE A 354 -0.73 -10.33 10.91
N PRO A 355 -0.04 -11.44 10.59
CA PRO A 355 -0.67 -12.73 10.36
C PRO A 355 -1.51 -13.21 11.55
N GLY A 356 -2.78 -13.57 11.31
CA GLY A 356 -3.67 -14.17 12.31
C GLY A 356 -4.26 -13.21 13.35
N VAL A 357 -3.91 -11.92 13.34
CA VAL A 357 -4.46 -10.91 14.27
C VAL A 357 -5.65 -10.17 13.63
N GLY A 358 -5.59 -9.88 12.34
CA GLY A 358 -6.62 -9.15 11.60
C GLY A 358 -8.03 -9.75 11.79
N ASN A 359 -8.17 -11.06 11.69
CA ASN A 359 -9.48 -11.74 11.81
C ASN A 359 -10.00 -11.89 13.24
N LYS A 360 -9.14 -11.84 14.26
CA LYS A 360 -9.57 -11.94 15.67
C LYS A 360 -10.04 -10.62 16.25
N MET A 361 -9.71 -9.52 15.60
CA MET A 361 -10.08 -8.17 16.01
C MET A 361 -11.17 -7.53 15.14
N GLN A 362 -11.69 -8.26 14.14
CA GLN A 362 -12.91 -7.90 13.43
C GLN A 362 -14.07 -7.84 14.42
N GLY A 363 -14.58 -6.64 14.66
CA GLY A 363 -15.62 -6.38 15.67
C GLY A 363 -15.15 -5.57 16.88
N LEU A 364 -13.86 -5.32 17.04
CA LEU A 364 -13.39 -4.24 17.88
C LEU A 364 -13.26 -3.01 16.96
N ASP A 365 -14.27 -2.13 17.02
CA ASP A 365 -14.18 -0.78 16.49
C ASP A 365 -13.01 -0.09 17.19
N ILE A 366 -11.80 -0.26 16.64
CA ILE A 366 -10.63 0.49 17.09
C ILE A 366 -10.79 1.86 16.44
N ASP A 367 -11.65 2.64 17.08
CA ASP A 367 -11.98 3.98 16.71
C ASP A 367 -10.69 4.83 16.76
N ASP A 368 -10.31 5.43 15.63
CA ASP A 368 -9.25 6.46 15.58
C ASP A 368 -9.58 7.59 16.58
N GLY A 369 -10.83 7.81 16.95
CA GLY A 369 -11.27 8.67 18.02
C GLY A 369 -10.74 8.27 19.41
N MET A 370 -10.36 7.00 19.64
CA MET A 370 -9.71 6.59 20.90
C MET A 370 -8.29 7.16 21.00
N MET A 371 -7.57 7.24 19.88
CA MET A 371 -6.26 7.90 19.85
C MET A 371 -6.38 9.41 20.07
N ASP A 372 -7.37 10.05 19.47
CA ASP A 372 -7.61 11.49 19.65
C ASP A 372 -8.01 11.83 21.08
N LYS A 373 -8.86 11.02 21.72
CA LYS A 373 -9.18 11.15 23.15
C LYS A 373 -7.95 10.98 24.05
N THR A 374 -7.09 10.01 23.73
CA THR A 374 -5.85 9.79 24.49
C THR A 374 -4.89 10.97 24.32
N ALA A 375 -4.74 11.49 23.12
CA ALA A 375 -3.97 12.71 22.85
C ALA A 375 -4.52 13.91 23.60
N ALA A 376 -5.85 14.10 23.65
CA ALA A 376 -6.51 15.18 24.39
C ALA A 376 -6.24 15.11 25.90
N ILE A 377 -6.23 13.89 26.48
CA ILE A 377 -5.86 13.69 27.90
C ILE A 377 -4.43 14.17 28.14
N ILE A 378 -3.48 13.78 27.28
CA ILE A 378 -2.06 14.15 27.45
C ILE A 378 -1.85 15.65 27.21
N TYR A 379 -2.53 16.25 26.23
CA TYR A 379 -2.46 17.70 25.99
C TYR A 379 -3.05 18.52 27.15
N SER A 380 -3.99 17.97 27.90
CA SER A 380 -4.52 18.58 29.12
C SER A 380 -3.60 18.53 30.34
N MET A 381 -2.46 17.79 30.22
CA MET A 381 -1.41 17.77 31.22
C MET A 381 -0.44 18.93 31.06
N THR A 382 0.15 19.42 32.13
CA THR A 382 1.28 20.36 32.09
C THR A 382 2.53 19.68 31.53
N LYS A 383 3.52 20.47 31.07
CA LYS A 383 4.80 19.93 30.58
C LYS A 383 5.51 19.06 31.65
N GLU A 384 5.43 19.50 32.92
CA GLU A 384 6.00 18.76 34.06
C GLU A 384 5.27 17.44 34.33
N GLU A 385 3.94 17.43 34.24
CA GLU A 385 3.13 16.22 34.40
C GLU A 385 3.37 15.20 33.30
N ARG A 386 3.61 15.66 32.07
CA ARG A 386 3.96 14.78 30.94
C ARG A 386 5.31 14.13 31.14
N ALA A 387 6.33 14.89 31.59
CA ALA A 387 7.67 14.40 31.82
C ALA A 387 7.77 13.54 33.07
N ASN A 388 6.98 13.80 34.10
CA ASN A 388 7.02 13.06 35.36
C ASN A 388 5.64 12.52 35.79
N PRO A 389 5.26 11.34 35.31
CA PRO A 389 3.96 10.73 35.66
C PRO A 389 3.71 10.55 37.16
N LYS A 390 4.77 10.54 37.99
CA LYS A 390 4.65 10.30 39.45
C LYS A 390 3.98 11.46 40.20
N ILE A 391 4.02 12.69 39.68
CA ILE A 391 3.42 13.85 40.33
C ILE A 391 1.91 13.93 40.14
N ILE A 392 1.32 13.09 39.31
CA ILE A 392 -0.12 13.11 38.97
C ILE A 392 -0.92 12.45 40.10
N ASN A 393 -1.35 13.28 41.04
CA ASN A 393 -2.23 12.90 42.14
C ASN A 393 -3.73 12.95 41.78
N ALA A 394 -4.61 12.60 42.69
CA ALA A 394 -6.06 12.55 42.47
C ALA A 394 -6.67 13.90 42.04
N SER A 395 -6.18 15.02 42.57
CA SER A 395 -6.65 16.37 42.21
C SER A 395 -6.26 16.70 40.79
N ARG A 396 -5.00 16.46 40.40
CA ARG A 396 -4.49 16.66 39.03
C ARG A 396 -5.22 15.79 38.01
N LYS A 397 -5.51 14.53 38.34
CA LYS A 397 -6.31 13.64 37.47
C LYS A 397 -7.71 14.19 37.20
N ARG A 398 -8.38 14.76 38.19
CA ARG A 398 -9.71 15.38 37.98
C ARG A 398 -9.63 16.60 37.08
N ARG A 399 -8.62 17.46 37.26
CA ARG A 399 -8.37 18.62 36.39
C ARG A 399 -8.08 18.20 34.94
N ILE A 400 -7.22 17.19 34.76
CA ILE A 400 -6.88 16.62 33.43
C ILE A 400 -8.14 16.04 32.77
N ALA A 401 -8.96 15.28 33.49
CA ALA A 401 -10.20 14.72 33.01
C ALA A 401 -11.18 15.81 32.54
N ALA A 402 -11.37 16.86 33.36
CA ALA A 402 -12.20 18.00 33.01
C ALA A 402 -11.69 18.75 31.78
N GLY A 403 -10.36 18.98 31.67
CA GLY A 403 -9.72 19.65 30.54
C GLY A 403 -9.81 18.87 29.24
N ALA A 404 -9.78 17.55 29.30
CA ALA A 404 -9.88 16.67 28.15
C ALA A 404 -11.34 16.30 27.77
N GLY A 405 -12.33 16.67 28.60
CA GLY A 405 -13.73 16.30 28.37
C GLY A 405 -14.00 14.80 28.48
N VAL A 406 -13.24 14.07 29.32
CA VAL A 406 -13.33 12.60 29.46
C VAL A 406 -13.62 12.18 30.91
N PRO A 407 -14.22 11.00 31.15
CA PRO A 407 -14.36 10.45 32.49
C PRO A 407 -13.01 10.23 33.19
N LEU A 408 -12.99 10.43 34.53
CA LEU A 408 -11.79 10.18 35.34
C LEU A 408 -11.20 8.77 35.18
N ALA A 409 -12.05 7.79 34.88
CA ALA A 409 -11.67 6.42 34.63
C ALA A 409 -10.69 6.29 33.45
N GLU A 410 -10.86 7.07 32.40
CA GLU A 410 -9.96 7.05 31.22
C GLU A 410 -8.58 7.61 31.54
N VAL A 411 -8.50 8.69 32.31
CA VAL A 411 -7.23 9.24 32.81
C VAL A 411 -6.51 8.20 33.68
N ASN A 412 -7.24 7.50 34.56
CA ASN A 412 -6.65 6.44 35.38
C ASN A 412 -6.14 5.27 34.53
N ARG A 413 -6.87 4.89 33.48
CA ARG A 413 -6.48 3.82 32.55
C ARG A 413 -5.20 4.19 31.80
N LEU A 414 -5.11 5.41 31.29
CA LEU A 414 -3.93 5.90 30.59
C LEU A 414 -2.70 5.95 31.52
N CYS A 415 -2.84 6.49 32.74
CA CYS A 415 -1.76 6.51 33.72
C CYS A 415 -1.26 5.10 34.05
N LYS A 416 -2.16 4.11 34.14
CA LYS A 416 -1.80 2.72 34.38
C LYS A 416 -1.09 2.10 33.18
N GLN A 417 -1.51 2.43 31.96
CA GLN A 417 -0.84 1.97 30.71
C GLN A 417 0.62 2.44 30.66
N VAL A 418 0.87 3.74 30.86
CA VAL A 418 2.23 4.30 30.87
C VAL A 418 3.08 3.67 31.98
N GLN A 419 2.49 3.40 33.13
CA GLN A 419 3.19 2.75 34.23
C GLN A 419 3.56 1.29 33.92
N ASN A 420 2.64 0.53 33.31
CA ASN A 420 2.89 -0.84 32.84
C ASN A 420 3.99 -0.89 31.77
N GLN A 421 3.97 0.04 30.82
CA GLN A 421 4.95 0.14 29.75
C GLN A 421 6.34 0.44 30.31
N LYS A 422 6.43 1.33 31.31
CA LYS A 422 7.68 1.59 32.04
C LYS A 422 8.19 0.37 32.79
N GLN A 423 7.32 -0.44 33.39
CA GLN A 423 7.71 -1.69 34.05
C GLN A 423 8.23 -2.72 33.04
N MET A 424 7.58 -2.85 31.89
CA MET A 424 7.99 -3.76 30.81
C MET A 424 9.38 -3.38 30.28
N MET A 425 9.63 -2.08 30.08
CA MET A 425 10.96 -1.59 29.68
C MET A 425 12.03 -1.88 30.72
N LYS A 426 11.71 -1.75 32.01
CA LYS A 426 12.64 -2.15 33.07
C LYS A 426 12.99 -3.64 33.06
N GLN A 427 12.04 -4.49 32.80
CA GLN A 427 12.26 -5.93 32.68
C GLN A 427 13.13 -6.27 31.46
N MET A 428 12.89 -5.63 30.33
CA MET A 428 13.70 -5.80 29.12
C MET A 428 15.12 -5.26 29.29
N SER A 429 15.31 -4.07 29.89
CA SER A 429 16.64 -3.52 30.14
C SER A 429 17.48 -4.39 31.12
N GLY A 430 16.81 -5.05 32.06
CA GLY A 430 17.46 -6.03 32.96
C GLY A 430 17.91 -7.30 32.21
N MET A 431 17.23 -7.73 31.17
CA MET A 431 17.65 -8.86 30.33
C MET A 431 18.84 -8.52 29.42
N PHE A 432 18.93 -7.28 28.93
CA PHE A 432 20.05 -6.83 28.07
C PHE A 432 21.26 -6.31 28.85
N GLY A 433 21.11 -5.99 30.16
CA GLY A 433 22.15 -5.42 31.00
C GLY A 433 22.95 -6.42 31.87
N GLY A 434 22.63 -7.69 31.86
CA GLY A 434 23.29 -8.74 32.63
C GLY A 434 24.68 -9.08 32.09
N LYS A 435 25.74 -8.61 32.75
CA LYS A 435 27.11 -9.09 32.54
C LYS A 435 27.18 -10.59 32.91
N GLY A 436 27.51 -11.39 31.93
CA GLY A 436 28.15 -12.70 32.12
C GLY A 436 27.20 -13.90 32.13
N GLY A 437 27.23 -14.69 31.08
CA GLY A 437 26.87 -16.10 31.19
C GLY A 437 26.17 -16.70 29.96
N LYS A 438 26.97 -17.39 29.17
CA LYS A 438 26.64 -18.54 28.28
C LYS A 438 25.69 -18.30 27.07
N ARG A 439 26.27 -18.49 25.90
CA ARG A 439 25.69 -18.73 24.61
C ARG A 439 24.35 -19.50 24.68
N GLY A 440 23.29 -18.81 24.45
CA GLY A 440 21.99 -19.34 24.10
C GLY A 440 21.42 -18.46 23.05
N GLY A 441 21.47 -18.88 21.78
CA GLY A 441 20.89 -18.12 20.67
C GLY A 441 19.40 -17.93 20.90
N PHE A 442 18.97 -16.69 20.93
CA PHE A 442 17.56 -16.32 20.95
C PHE A 442 16.94 -16.71 19.60
N LYS A 443 16.25 -17.83 19.57
CA LYS A 443 15.34 -18.17 18.46
C LYS A 443 14.10 -17.33 18.67
N LEU A 444 13.91 -16.34 17.80
CA LEU A 444 12.62 -15.68 17.63
C LEU A 444 11.59 -16.75 17.23
N PRO A 445 10.43 -16.80 17.87
CA PRO A 445 9.36 -17.70 17.45
C PRO A 445 8.65 -17.05 16.25
N PHE A 446 9.08 -17.38 15.05
CA PHE A 446 8.33 -17.21 13.83
C PHE A 446 8.07 -18.55 13.17
#